data_a0052c71128154006605b9cc56c65da5
#
_entry.id   a0052c71128154006605b9cc56c65da5
#
_cell.length_a   1.000
_cell.length_b   1.000
_cell.length_c   1.000
_cell.angle_alpha   90.00
_cell.angle_beta   90.00
_cell.angle_gamma   90.00
#
_symmetry.space_group_name_H-M   'P 1'
#
loop_
_entity.id
_entity.type
_entity.pdbx_description
1 polymer ?
#
loop_
_entity_poly.entity_id
_entity_poly.type
_entity_poly.pdbx_seq_one_letter_code
_entity_poly.pdbx_strand_id
1 'polypeptide(L)'
;MRSTVSIGVLLAMLLTASGGARQQPATATSGDWPMYRHDLAGTGFSPLAQITAANVATLTQAWTYSLQGDASTAPAGRGGAGAGVNSQATPIVVNGVMYLPAANRIVALDTDTGKELWQSPVSGGAPSRRGVAYWAGEAGTSPPRAGARIFFMTGRRLVALDARSGAAVSSFGKNGEVDIDVPYNSVPGVFKNVVIVGANTPPGSIGGIGNARAFDARTGARLWEFSSVAQPGTKGHDTWEGDSWKDRLGANAWPFYFTIDEQRSLLFLPLASPIPGAYGGDRKGANLFGNSVVAINAQTGKYVWHFQTIHHDLWDHDPPAPPGLIDIVQNGRTIPALGVTTKSGYLYILNRETGRPVFGVNERPVPKSDVPGEFAFATQPIPVKPPPLARVAYQPGDLVTADDTTPEHARACAELVEKIGGVYNAGPFTPWRYRAEGAAPAVTLGFPGGLGGANWGGTAFDPASRLLLVATQDVGALGSIEKAKAGSPLPYEKTTPGRATFDVRIGDTNLPCQKPPWGRLSAINTSTGDFAWQVPLGITEQLPPEKQNTGRPVLAGPIITASGLVFIASTDDNRFRALDLKTGREMWVAKLPRRGNADPITYQGRDGKQYVAVVATDTLMVYRIQ
;
A
#
# COMPACT_ATOMS: atom_id res chain seq x y z
N MET A 1 -5.46 -49.54 -71.46
CA MET A 1 -5.15 -50.61 -70.49
C MET A 1 -4.34 -50.07 -69.34
N ARG A 2 -4.77 -50.37 -68.15
CA ARG A 2 -4.19 -50.05 -66.82
C ARG A 2 -4.24 -48.58 -66.37
N SER A 3 -5.30 -48.29 -65.63
CA SER A 3 -5.47 -47.18 -64.76
C SER A 3 -4.58 -47.30 -63.49
N THR A 4 -3.92 -46.22 -63.11
CA THR A 4 -3.27 -46.07 -61.80
C THR A 4 -3.99 -44.96 -61.03
N VAL A 5 -4.61 -45.36 -59.95
CA VAL A 5 -5.29 -44.47 -58.98
C VAL A 5 -4.21 -44.02 -57.99
N SER A 6 -3.99 -42.68 -57.89
CA SER A 6 -3.16 -42.10 -56.85
C SER A 6 -4.04 -41.71 -55.69
N ILE A 7 -3.81 -42.29 -54.52
CA ILE A 7 -4.45 -41.96 -53.23
C ILE A 7 -3.62 -40.83 -52.59
N GLY A 8 -4.18 -39.65 -52.54
CA GLY A 8 -3.61 -38.54 -51.78
C GLY A 8 -3.96 -38.67 -50.29
N VAL A 9 -2.93 -38.80 -49.43
CA VAL A 9 -3.08 -38.75 -47.97
C VAL A 9 -3.05 -37.30 -47.51
N LEU A 10 -4.20 -36.81 -47.03
CA LEU A 10 -4.29 -35.53 -46.32
C LEU A 10 -3.76 -35.73 -44.89
N LEU A 11 -2.63 -35.12 -44.57
CA LEU A 11 -2.07 -35.03 -43.23
C LEU A 11 -2.75 -33.83 -42.51
N ALA A 12 -3.71 -34.10 -41.64
CA ALA A 12 -4.29 -33.09 -40.77
C ALA A 12 -3.33 -32.82 -39.60
N MET A 13 -2.67 -31.65 -39.59
CA MET A 13 -1.94 -31.18 -38.42
C MET A 13 -2.92 -30.71 -37.36
N LEU A 14 -3.07 -31.47 -36.31
CA LEU A 14 -3.70 -31.05 -35.04
C LEU A 14 -2.74 -30.10 -34.31
N LEU A 15 -3.01 -28.80 -34.36
CA LEU A 15 -2.42 -27.81 -33.47
C LEU A 15 -3.04 -27.99 -32.09
N THR A 16 -2.36 -28.69 -31.20
CA THR A 16 -2.68 -28.68 -29.77
C THR A 16 -2.29 -27.34 -29.19
N ALA A 17 -3.30 -26.46 -28.98
CA ALA A 17 -3.13 -25.28 -28.15
C ALA A 17 -2.89 -25.74 -26.72
N SER A 18 -1.65 -25.70 -26.26
CA SER A 18 -1.32 -25.86 -24.84
C SER A 18 -1.81 -24.62 -24.09
N GLY A 19 -3.06 -24.68 -23.64
CA GLY A 19 -3.58 -23.77 -22.63
C GLY A 19 -2.80 -24.00 -21.32
N GLY A 20 -1.88 -23.11 -21.01
CA GLY A 20 -1.18 -23.13 -19.73
C GLY A 20 -2.18 -23.00 -18.60
N ALA A 21 -2.47 -24.11 -17.95
CA ALA A 21 -3.25 -24.14 -16.72
C ALA A 21 -2.53 -23.26 -15.68
N ARG A 22 -3.20 -22.21 -15.18
CA ARG A 22 -2.78 -21.48 -14.00
C ARG A 22 -2.63 -22.49 -12.87
N GLN A 23 -1.40 -22.77 -12.45
CA GLN A 23 -1.16 -23.49 -11.20
C GLN A 23 -1.56 -22.57 -10.05
N GLN A 24 -2.76 -22.78 -9.49
CA GLN A 24 -3.11 -22.23 -8.18
C GLN A 24 -2.16 -22.81 -7.12
N PRO A 25 -1.83 -22.01 -6.07
CA PRO A 25 -1.12 -22.56 -4.91
C PRO A 25 -1.89 -23.78 -4.39
N ALA A 26 -1.20 -24.87 -4.15
CA ALA A 26 -1.77 -26.23 -4.02
C ALA A 26 -2.70 -26.46 -2.81
N THR A 27 -3.23 -25.44 -2.10
CA THR A 27 -4.00 -25.63 -0.86
C THR A 27 -5.08 -24.59 -0.54
N ALA A 28 -5.16 -23.44 -1.25
CA ALA A 28 -6.25 -22.50 -1.02
C ALA A 28 -7.45 -22.88 -1.90
N THR A 29 -8.65 -22.90 -1.32
CA THR A 29 -9.90 -23.09 -2.06
C THR A 29 -10.26 -21.82 -2.83
N SER A 30 -11.12 -21.92 -3.84
CA SER A 30 -11.58 -20.73 -4.59
C SER A 30 -12.33 -19.72 -3.73
N GLY A 31 -12.74 -20.09 -2.52
CA GLY A 31 -13.43 -19.25 -1.55
C GLY A 31 -12.54 -18.66 -0.45
N ASP A 32 -11.27 -18.99 -0.43
CA ASP A 32 -10.33 -18.48 0.57
C ASP A 32 -9.85 -17.04 0.25
N TRP A 33 -9.25 -16.40 1.25
CA TRP A 33 -8.48 -15.15 1.14
C TRP A 33 -7.09 -15.36 1.75
N PRO A 34 -6.19 -16.10 1.07
CA PRO A 34 -5.03 -16.73 1.71
C PRO A 34 -3.88 -15.79 2.04
N MET A 35 -3.92 -14.53 1.57
CA MET A 35 -2.88 -13.53 1.81
C MET A 35 -3.42 -12.11 1.69
N TYR A 36 -2.61 -11.11 2.01
CA TYR A 36 -2.99 -9.71 2.22
C TYR A 36 -3.88 -9.13 1.09
N ARG A 37 -3.56 -9.34 -0.18
CA ARG A 37 -4.31 -8.85 -1.35
C ARG A 37 -4.92 -9.98 -2.17
N HIS A 38 -5.33 -11.07 -1.53
CA HIS A 38 -5.89 -12.27 -2.10
C HIS A 38 -4.87 -13.20 -2.78
N ASP A 39 -3.98 -12.66 -3.61
CA ASP A 39 -3.00 -13.43 -4.39
C ASP A 39 -1.61 -12.75 -4.44
N LEU A 40 -0.58 -13.50 -4.91
CA LEU A 40 0.77 -12.98 -5.07
C LEU A 40 0.88 -11.87 -6.12
N ALA A 41 -0.07 -11.80 -7.05
CA ALA A 41 -0.16 -10.72 -8.04
C ALA A 41 -0.67 -9.41 -7.42
N GLY A 42 -1.17 -9.43 -6.18
CA GLY A 42 -1.67 -8.26 -5.47
C GLY A 42 -2.94 -7.69 -6.10
N THR A 43 -3.79 -8.56 -6.69
CA THR A 43 -4.93 -8.10 -7.49
C THR A 43 -6.04 -7.51 -6.66
N GLY A 44 -6.19 -7.88 -5.38
CA GLY A 44 -7.33 -7.47 -4.55
C GLY A 44 -8.68 -7.90 -5.13
N PHE A 45 -8.68 -8.97 -5.94
CA PHE A 45 -9.85 -9.49 -6.64
C PHE A 45 -10.24 -10.86 -6.08
N SER A 46 -11.54 -11.06 -5.84
CA SER A 46 -12.11 -12.35 -5.45
C SER A 46 -13.00 -12.93 -6.54
N PRO A 47 -12.90 -14.22 -6.86
CA PRO A 47 -13.81 -14.88 -7.79
C PRO A 47 -15.21 -15.11 -7.23
N LEU A 48 -15.46 -14.83 -5.95
CA LEU A 48 -16.76 -14.98 -5.32
C LEU A 48 -17.80 -14.01 -5.91
N ALA A 49 -19.03 -14.49 -6.09
CA ALA A 49 -20.10 -13.76 -6.75
C ALA A 49 -21.50 -13.97 -6.12
N GLN A 50 -21.60 -14.48 -4.90
CA GLN A 50 -22.90 -14.64 -4.24
C GLN A 50 -23.49 -13.31 -3.78
N ILE A 51 -22.64 -12.37 -3.33
CA ILE A 51 -23.05 -11.00 -3.03
C ILE A 51 -23.03 -10.23 -4.35
N THR A 52 -24.20 -9.73 -4.77
CA THR A 52 -24.41 -9.08 -6.06
C THR A 52 -25.05 -7.70 -5.89
N ALA A 53 -25.14 -6.92 -6.96
CA ALA A 53 -25.86 -5.64 -6.94
C ALA A 53 -27.35 -5.79 -6.54
N ALA A 54 -27.97 -6.96 -6.79
CA ALA A 54 -29.36 -7.21 -6.46
C ALA A 54 -29.59 -7.50 -4.96
N ASN A 55 -28.60 -8.07 -4.25
CA ASN A 55 -28.77 -8.48 -2.86
C ASN A 55 -27.82 -7.77 -1.86
N VAL A 56 -26.87 -6.96 -2.33
CA VAL A 56 -25.91 -6.26 -1.45
C VAL A 56 -26.60 -5.39 -0.40
N ALA A 57 -27.78 -4.84 -0.71
CA ALA A 57 -28.57 -4.03 0.23
C ALA A 57 -29.06 -4.83 1.46
N THR A 58 -29.06 -6.17 1.38
CA THR A 58 -29.45 -7.07 2.49
C THR A 58 -28.27 -7.50 3.36
N LEU A 59 -27.07 -6.98 3.12
CA LEU A 59 -25.92 -7.24 3.97
C LEU A 59 -26.17 -6.79 5.41
N THR A 60 -26.01 -7.72 6.35
CA THR A 60 -26.12 -7.47 7.79
C THR A 60 -24.87 -7.96 8.51
N GLN A 61 -24.61 -7.39 9.68
CA GLN A 61 -23.52 -7.86 10.53
C GLN A 61 -23.77 -9.31 10.96
N ALA A 62 -22.81 -10.19 10.66
CA ALA A 62 -22.85 -11.59 11.06
C ALA A 62 -22.27 -11.79 12.46
N TRP A 63 -21.06 -11.27 12.68
CA TRP A 63 -20.37 -11.32 13.96
C TRP A 63 -19.26 -10.27 14.01
N THR A 64 -18.71 -10.06 15.22
CA THR A 64 -17.56 -9.18 15.46
C THR A 64 -16.55 -9.86 16.37
N TYR A 65 -15.30 -9.41 16.31
CA TYR A 65 -14.26 -9.87 17.20
C TYR A 65 -13.40 -8.69 17.67
N SER A 66 -13.20 -8.55 18.99
CA SER A 66 -12.37 -7.50 19.59
C SER A 66 -10.88 -7.85 19.45
N LEU A 67 -10.10 -6.92 18.90
CA LEU A 67 -8.63 -7.04 18.79
C LEU A 67 -7.92 -6.50 20.04
N GLN A 68 -8.67 -5.95 21.01
CA GLN A 68 -8.09 -5.46 22.26
C GLN A 68 -7.60 -6.64 23.11
N GLY A 69 -6.50 -6.43 23.85
CA GLY A 69 -6.07 -7.36 24.88
C GLY A 69 -6.85 -7.14 26.19
N ASP A 70 -6.66 -8.04 27.15
CA ASP A 70 -7.14 -7.83 28.52
C ASP A 70 -6.61 -6.48 29.03
N ALA A 71 -7.47 -5.71 29.67
CA ALA A 71 -7.26 -4.30 30.04
C ALA A 71 -6.03 -4.02 30.95
N SER A 72 -5.33 -5.07 31.41
CA SER A 72 -4.24 -4.97 32.38
C SER A 72 -2.83 -4.82 31.81
N THR A 73 -2.60 -4.91 30.48
CA THR A 73 -1.25 -5.03 29.91
C THR A 73 -0.88 -4.05 28.80
N ALA A 74 -1.68 -3.01 28.52
CA ALA A 74 -1.40 -2.08 27.44
C ALA A 74 -0.39 -0.98 27.87
N PRO A 75 0.82 -0.90 27.33
CA PRO A 75 1.68 0.26 27.51
C PRO A 75 1.08 1.47 26.79
N ALA A 76 1.08 2.62 27.46
CA ALA A 76 0.64 3.90 26.90
C ALA A 76 1.51 4.27 25.68
N GLY A 77 0.99 4.08 24.47
CA GLY A 77 1.65 4.46 23.23
C GLY A 77 1.40 5.93 22.90
N ARG A 78 2.42 6.61 22.36
CA ARG A 78 2.35 7.98 21.86
C ARG A 78 1.31 8.11 20.73
N GLY A 79 0.15 8.66 21.04
CA GLY A 79 -0.92 8.96 20.08
C GLY A 79 -2.22 9.23 20.84
N GLY A 80 -2.63 10.48 20.89
CA GLY A 80 -3.66 11.02 21.77
C GLY A 80 -4.98 10.25 21.81
N ALA A 81 -5.61 10.29 22.98
CA ALA A 81 -6.94 9.87 23.36
C ALA A 81 -7.26 8.37 23.23
N GLY A 82 -7.05 7.61 24.32
CA GLY A 82 -7.54 6.25 24.51
C GLY A 82 -6.60 5.18 23.98
N ALA A 83 -5.90 4.51 24.89
CA ALA A 83 -4.96 3.41 24.60
C ALA A 83 -5.66 2.18 24.02
N GLY A 84 -6.11 2.27 22.76
CA GLY A 84 -6.68 1.15 22.00
C GLY A 84 -5.73 0.69 20.88
N VAL A 85 -5.87 -0.55 20.46
CA VAL A 85 -5.21 -1.09 19.28
C VAL A 85 -5.70 -0.33 18.05
N ASN A 86 -4.80 0.36 17.34
CA ASN A 86 -5.09 0.88 16.00
C ASN A 86 -4.56 -0.11 14.97
N SER A 87 -5.36 -1.10 14.66
CA SER A 87 -5.00 -2.15 13.73
C SER A 87 -5.18 -1.70 12.29
N GLN A 88 -4.23 -2.10 11.44
CA GLN A 88 -4.28 -1.98 9.99
C GLN A 88 -4.29 -3.38 9.35
N ALA A 89 -4.59 -4.40 10.17
CA ALA A 89 -4.50 -5.78 9.73
C ALA A 89 -5.58 -6.12 8.72
N THR A 90 -5.15 -6.72 7.62
CA THR A 90 -6.02 -7.48 6.75
C THR A 90 -5.97 -8.93 7.22
N PRO A 91 -7.09 -9.52 7.68
CA PRO A 91 -7.16 -10.93 8.02
C PRO A 91 -6.88 -11.80 6.79
N ILE A 92 -6.34 -13.00 7.00
CA ILE A 92 -6.28 -14.02 5.95
C ILE A 92 -7.17 -15.19 6.30
N VAL A 93 -7.75 -15.82 5.29
CA VAL A 93 -8.63 -16.99 5.44
C VAL A 93 -8.08 -18.14 4.62
N VAL A 94 -7.87 -19.28 5.28
CA VAL A 94 -7.40 -20.52 4.63
C VAL A 94 -8.19 -21.69 5.21
N ASN A 95 -8.87 -22.44 4.34
CA ASN A 95 -9.62 -23.65 4.70
C ASN A 95 -10.61 -23.42 5.86
N GLY A 96 -11.34 -22.30 5.86
CA GLY A 96 -12.35 -21.97 6.88
C GLY A 96 -11.76 -21.55 8.23
N VAL A 97 -10.48 -21.17 8.29
CA VAL A 97 -9.82 -20.59 9.46
C VAL A 97 -9.30 -19.20 9.10
N MET A 98 -9.66 -18.21 9.92
CA MET A 98 -9.19 -16.85 9.78
C MET A 98 -8.04 -16.59 10.74
N TYR A 99 -6.94 -16.01 10.23
CA TYR A 99 -5.76 -15.67 11.04
C TYR A 99 -5.51 -14.16 11.00
N LEU A 100 -5.23 -13.56 12.17
CA LEU A 100 -4.88 -12.14 12.28
C LEU A 100 -4.13 -11.82 13.57
N PRO A 101 -3.37 -10.72 13.61
CA PRO A 101 -2.81 -10.20 14.85
C PRO A 101 -3.90 -9.47 15.66
N ALA A 102 -3.90 -9.67 16.95
CA ALA A 102 -4.62 -8.88 17.95
C ALA A 102 -3.60 -8.24 18.90
N ALA A 103 -3.99 -7.39 19.81
CA ALA A 103 -3.11 -6.58 20.67
C ALA A 103 -1.68 -7.14 20.90
N ASN A 104 -1.57 -8.21 21.68
CA ASN A 104 -0.30 -8.87 22.06
C ASN A 104 -0.28 -10.37 21.70
N ARG A 105 -1.11 -10.80 20.76
CA ARG A 105 -1.27 -12.22 20.37
C ARG A 105 -1.57 -12.36 18.88
N ILE A 106 -1.37 -13.56 18.36
CA ILE A 106 -1.94 -14.01 17.08
C ILE A 106 -3.14 -14.89 17.39
N VAL A 107 -4.20 -14.75 16.63
CA VAL A 107 -5.44 -15.53 16.80
C VAL A 107 -5.81 -16.27 15.53
N ALA A 108 -6.41 -17.46 15.71
CA ALA A 108 -7.14 -18.18 14.69
C ALA A 108 -8.61 -18.25 15.07
N LEU A 109 -9.48 -17.86 14.14
CA LEU A 109 -10.91 -17.78 14.34
C LEU A 109 -11.64 -18.73 13.38
N ASP A 110 -12.74 -19.29 13.83
CA ASP A 110 -13.71 -19.93 12.95
C ASP A 110 -14.41 -18.87 12.10
N THR A 111 -14.43 -19.07 10.78
CA THR A 111 -14.90 -18.07 9.80
C THR A 111 -16.38 -17.77 9.88
N ASP A 112 -17.20 -18.71 10.36
CA ASP A 112 -18.66 -18.58 10.35
C ASP A 112 -19.18 -17.89 11.61
N THR A 113 -18.45 -18.07 12.72
CA THR A 113 -18.91 -17.67 14.07
C THR A 113 -18.01 -16.64 14.76
N GLY A 114 -16.77 -16.46 14.30
CA GLY A 114 -15.77 -15.62 14.95
C GLY A 114 -15.22 -16.21 16.27
N LYS A 115 -15.56 -17.47 16.60
CA LYS A 115 -15.05 -18.15 17.80
C LYS A 115 -13.55 -18.43 17.67
N GLU A 116 -12.81 -18.15 18.75
CA GLU A 116 -11.38 -18.51 18.80
C GLU A 116 -11.20 -20.04 18.75
N LEU A 117 -10.37 -20.48 17.81
CA LEU A 117 -9.89 -21.86 17.70
C LEU A 117 -8.59 -22.02 18.51
N TRP A 118 -7.72 -21.04 18.42
CA TRP A 118 -6.53 -20.91 19.26
C TRP A 118 -6.05 -19.46 19.30
N GLN A 119 -5.26 -19.14 20.32
CA GLN A 119 -4.49 -17.91 20.41
C GLN A 119 -3.05 -18.21 20.82
N SER A 120 -2.10 -17.42 20.33
CA SER A 120 -0.68 -17.51 20.64
C SER A 120 -0.17 -16.16 21.17
N PRO A 121 0.12 -16.04 22.46
CA PRO A 121 0.69 -14.82 23.03
C PRO A 121 2.06 -14.49 22.43
N VAL A 122 2.32 -13.20 22.20
CA VAL A 122 3.59 -12.69 21.69
C VAL A 122 4.38 -12.10 22.83
N SER A 123 5.53 -12.70 23.16
CA SER A 123 6.41 -12.23 24.22
C SER A 123 7.37 -11.15 23.71
N GLY A 124 7.76 -10.21 24.59
CA GLY A 124 8.79 -9.19 24.31
C GLY A 124 8.41 -8.18 23.21
N GLY A 125 7.12 -7.89 23.06
CA GLY A 125 6.61 -6.89 22.10
C GLY A 125 5.21 -7.20 21.62
N ALA A 126 4.70 -6.40 20.68
CA ALA A 126 3.45 -6.64 19.99
C ALA A 126 3.70 -7.18 18.57
N PRO A 127 2.81 -8.01 18.03
CA PRO A 127 2.89 -8.42 16.63
C PRO A 127 2.69 -7.22 15.70
N SER A 128 3.15 -7.35 14.45
CA SER A 128 2.85 -6.37 13.41
C SER A 128 1.34 -6.13 13.33
N ARG A 129 0.95 -4.86 13.29
CA ARG A 129 -0.46 -4.45 13.16
C ARG A 129 -1.04 -4.64 11.76
N ARG A 130 -0.23 -5.12 10.79
CA ARG A 130 -0.61 -5.18 9.37
C ARG A 130 -1.14 -6.54 8.96
N GLY A 131 -0.71 -7.61 9.61
CA GLY A 131 -1.22 -8.94 9.32
C GLY A 131 -0.21 -10.05 9.56
N VAL A 132 -0.57 -11.22 9.07
CA VAL A 132 0.23 -12.46 9.12
C VAL A 132 0.32 -13.08 7.72
N ALA A 133 1.27 -13.98 7.50
CA ALA A 133 1.39 -14.74 6.25
C ALA A 133 1.23 -16.23 6.51
N TYR A 134 0.63 -16.92 5.54
CA TYR A 134 0.43 -18.38 5.58
C TYR A 134 1.40 -19.07 4.61
N TRP A 135 2.02 -20.14 5.07
CA TRP A 135 2.78 -21.08 4.25
C TRP A 135 2.14 -22.47 4.37
N ALA A 136 1.80 -23.06 3.24
CA ALA A 136 1.07 -24.34 3.20
C ALA A 136 1.89 -25.56 3.64
N GLY A 137 3.19 -25.39 3.91
CA GLY A 137 4.10 -26.48 4.15
C GLY A 137 4.68 -27.04 2.85
N GLU A 138 5.37 -28.18 2.96
CA GLU A 138 5.94 -28.86 1.80
C GLU A 138 4.88 -29.67 1.07
N ALA A 139 4.63 -29.34 -0.20
CA ALA A 139 3.74 -30.11 -1.06
C ALA A 139 4.40 -31.45 -1.47
N GLY A 140 3.60 -32.50 -1.64
CA GLY A 140 4.01 -33.76 -2.29
C GLY A 140 4.56 -34.83 -1.37
N THR A 141 4.58 -34.63 -0.05
CA THR A 141 4.88 -35.70 0.93
C THR A 141 3.67 -35.98 1.84
N SER A 142 3.35 -37.23 2.12
CA SER A 142 2.28 -37.61 3.06
C SER A 142 2.88 -38.49 4.15
N PRO A 143 2.95 -38.05 5.44
CA PRO A 143 2.70 -36.67 5.91
C PRO A 143 3.73 -35.65 5.38
N PRO A 144 3.37 -34.35 5.29
CA PRO A 144 4.32 -33.33 4.89
C PRO A 144 5.54 -33.31 5.82
N ARG A 145 6.76 -33.18 5.27
CA ARG A 145 8.00 -33.07 6.07
C ARG A 145 7.99 -31.84 6.97
N ALA A 146 7.31 -30.76 6.52
CA ALA A 146 7.03 -29.59 7.34
C ALA A 146 5.56 -29.21 7.14
N GLY A 147 4.82 -29.06 8.26
CA GLY A 147 3.42 -28.67 8.28
C GLY A 147 3.21 -27.20 7.95
N ALA A 148 1.94 -26.80 7.76
CA ALA A 148 1.55 -25.43 7.49
C ALA A 148 1.94 -24.48 8.64
N ARG A 149 2.34 -23.25 8.29
CA ARG A 149 2.84 -22.26 9.25
C ARG A 149 2.18 -20.90 9.06
N ILE A 150 2.06 -20.18 10.17
CA ILE A 150 1.78 -18.76 10.20
C ILE A 150 3.08 -18.03 10.50
N PHE A 151 3.47 -17.10 9.63
CA PHE A 151 4.60 -16.20 9.84
C PHE A 151 4.11 -14.80 10.22
N PHE A 152 4.76 -14.17 11.19
CA PHE A 152 4.49 -12.79 11.55
C PHE A 152 5.75 -12.10 12.08
N MET A 153 5.69 -10.77 12.13
CA MET A 153 6.77 -9.94 12.66
C MET A 153 6.45 -9.43 14.05
N THR A 154 7.46 -9.34 14.91
CA THR A 154 7.45 -8.58 16.16
C THR A 154 8.79 -7.90 16.36
N GLY A 155 8.84 -6.57 16.15
CA GLY A 155 10.12 -5.84 16.11
C GLY A 155 11.06 -6.40 15.04
N ARG A 156 12.20 -6.93 15.48
CA ARG A 156 13.23 -7.57 14.62
C ARG A 156 13.07 -9.08 14.46
N ARG A 157 12.05 -9.67 15.06
CA ARG A 157 11.88 -11.14 15.04
C ARG A 157 10.84 -11.56 14.02
N LEU A 158 11.24 -12.43 13.11
CA LEU A 158 10.37 -13.22 12.25
C LEU A 158 10.03 -14.50 12.99
N VAL A 159 8.74 -14.73 13.29
CA VAL A 159 8.25 -15.85 14.09
C VAL A 159 7.43 -16.80 13.24
N ALA A 160 7.58 -18.11 13.47
CA ALA A 160 6.83 -19.18 12.84
C ALA A 160 5.98 -19.94 13.87
N LEU A 161 4.66 -19.98 13.64
CA LEU A 161 3.72 -20.80 14.41
C LEU A 161 3.17 -21.94 13.53
N ASP A 162 2.89 -23.06 14.14
CA ASP A 162 2.08 -24.11 13.50
C ASP A 162 0.66 -23.58 13.26
N ALA A 163 0.20 -23.62 12.02
CA ALA A 163 -1.06 -22.99 11.64
C ALA A 163 -2.28 -23.66 12.31
N ARG A 164 -2.20 -24.92 12.68
CA ARG A 164 -3.30 -25.68 13.29
C ARG A 164 -3.44 -25.43 14.79
N SER A 165 -2.30 -25.28 15.49
CA SER A 165 -2.27 -25.26 16.96
C SER A 165 -1.85 -23.90 17.56
N GLY A 166 -1.24 -23.01 16.77
CA GLY A 166 -0.64 -21.76 17.26
C GLY A 166 0.67 -21.97 18.05
N ALA A 167 1.18 -23.20 18.14
CA ALA A 167 2.43 -23.49 18.83
C ALA A 167 3.64 -22.99 18.04
N ALA A 168 4.68 -22.53 18.72
CA ALA A 168 5.94 -22.13 18.08
C ALA A 168 6.60 -23.32 17.37
N VAL A 169 7.07 -23.13 16.14
CA VAL A 169 7.76 -24.15 15.35
C VAL A 169 9.24 -24.18 15.74
N SER A 170 9.60 -25.00 16.72
CA SER A 170 10.97 -25.04 17.32
C SER A 170 12.10 -25.28 16.31
N SER A 171 11.81 -25.93 15.17
CA SER A 171 12.77 -26.18 14.08
C SER A 171 13.04 -24.96 13.19
N PHE A 172 12.30 -23.84 13.35
CA PHE A 172 12.52 -22.60 12.63
C PHE A 172 13.42 -21.67 13.44
N GLY A 173 14.61 -21.36 12.91
CA GLY A 173 15.59 -20.52 13.57
C GLY A 173 15.97 -21.03 14.97
N LYS A 174 15.91 -20.13 15.94
CA LYS A 174 16.11 -20.45 17.36
C LYS A 174 14.75 -20.44 18.08
N ASN A 175 14.27 -21.63 18.46
CA ASN A 175 12.98 -21.77 19.18
C ASN A 175 11.76 -21.16 18.47
N GLY A 176 11.71 -21.23 17.15
CA GLY A 176 10.59 -20.74 16.35
C GLY A 176 10.73 -19.30 15.84
N GLU A 177 11.91 -18.67 16.01
CA GLU A 177 12.13 -17.30 15.59
C GLU A 177 13.51 -17.04 14.97
N VAL A 178 13.59 -16.02 14.12
CA VAL A 178 14.82 -15.52 13.49
C VAL A 178 14.92 -14.01 13.72
N ASP A 179 16.09 -13.52 14.16
CA ASP A 179 16.42 -12.10 14.16
C ASP A 179 16.77 -11.65 12.73
N ILE A 180 16.08 -10.65 12.21
CA ILE A 180 16.28 -10.12 10.86
C ILE A 180 17.15 -8.86 10.81
N ASP A 181 17.86 -8.55 11.89
CA ASP A 181 18.79 -7.43 12.10
C ASP A 181 18.10 -6.05 12.23
N VAL A 182 17.05 -5.75 11.46
CA VAL A 182 16.34 -4.47 11.43
C VAL A 182 14.85 -4.68 11.67
N PRO A 183 14.16 -3.79 12.41
CA PRO A 183 12.72 -3.93 12.58
C PRO A 183 11.96 -3.95 11.25
N TYR A 184 10.93 -4.77 11.17
CA TYR A 184 9.95 -4.77 10.08
C TYR A 184 8.55 -4.94 10.67
N ASN A 185 7.65 -4.00 10.39
CA ASN A 185 6.31 -3.96 10.98
C ASN A 185 5.18 -4.30 9.99
N SER A 186 5.52 -5.01 8.92
CA SER A 186 4.59 -5.40 7.87
C SER A 186 4.39 -6.92 7.78
N VAL A 187 3.70 -7.36 6.75
CA VAL A 187 3.38 -8.77 6.53
C VAL A 187 4.53 -9.44 5.79
N PRO A 188 5.11 -10.55 6.27
CA PRO A 188 6.08 -11.32 5.49
C PRO A 188 5.49 -11.80 4.17
N GLY A 189 6.27 -11.73 3.08
CA GLY A 189 5.91 -12.35 1.80
C GLY A 189 6.25 -13.83 1.83
N VAL A 190 5.41 -14.69 1.27
CA VAL A 190 5.70 -16.12 1.14
C VAL A 190 5.61 -16.53 -0.32
N PHE A 191 6.71 -17.05 -0.85
CA PHE A 191 6.77 -17.59 -2.21
C PHE A 191 7.51 -18.94 -2.23
N LYS A 192 6.79 -20.02 -2.54
CA LYS A 192 7.33 -21.38 -2.42
C LYS A 192 7.86 -21.60 -0.99
N ASN A 193 9.14 -21.94 -0.83
CA ASN A 193 9.80 -22.13 0.47
C ASN A 193 10.63 -20.90 0.90
N VAL A 194 10.31 -19.72 0.39
CA VAL A 194 11.01 -18.46 0.70
C VAL A 194 10.08 -17.54 1.47
N VAL A 195 10.52 -17.07 2.64
CA VAL A 195 9.86 -16.01 3.42
C VAL A 195 10.65 -14.72 3.23
N ILE A 196 9.98 -13.67 2.75
CA ILE A 196 10.57 -12.40 2.39
C ILE A 196 10.14 -11.34 3.42
N VAL A 197 11.09 -10.59 3.92
CA VAL A 197 10.85 -9.46 4.83
C VAL A 197 11.56 -8.22 4.31
N GLY A 198 11.02 -7.07 4.65
CA GLY A 198 11.66 -5.78 4.40
C GLY A 198 12.31 -5.21 5.65
N ALA A 199 12.31 -3.87 5.74
CA ALA A 199 12.87 -3.14 6.87
C ALA A 199 12.12 -1.84 7.11
N ASN A 200 12.06 -1.42 8.38
CA ASN A 200 11.63 -0.09 8.77
C ASN A 200 12.73 0.53 9.64
N THR A 201 13.35 1.59 9.17
CA THR A 201 14.34 2.31 9.96
C THR A 201 13.67 2.96 11.18
N PRO A 202 14.09 2.65 12.41
CA PRO A 202 13.54 3.29 13.60
C PRO A 202 13.80 4.80 13.60
N PRO A 203 12.87 5.63 14.12
CA PRO A 203 13.11 7.06 14.30
C PRO A 203 14.36 7.32 15.14
N GLY A 204 15.20 8.26 14.71
CA GLY A 204 16.44 8.63 15.42
C GLY A 204 17.61 7.68 15.25
N SER A 205 17.47 6.61 14.44
CA SER A 205 18.61 5.77 14.07
C SER A 205 19.59 6.53 13.18
N ILE A 206 20.87 6.31 13.37
CA ILE A 206 21.94 6.74 12.46
C ILE A 206 22.49 5.46 11.82
N GLY A 207 22.50 5.42 10.49
CA GLY A 207 22.77 4.18 9.79
C GLY A 207 21.59 3.20 9.94
N GLY A 208 21.38 2.40 9.02
CA GLY A 208 20.29 1.45 9.00
C GLY A 208 20.03 1.07 7.57
N ILE A 209 19.88 -0.20 7.36
CA ILE A 209 19.85 -0.74 6.02
C ILE A 209 18.41 -1.11 5.72
N GLY A 210 17.76 -0.34 4.83
CA GLY A 210 16.39 -0.57 4.37
C GLY A 210 16.21 -1.81 3.50
N ASN A 211 17.12 -2.78 3.61
CA ASN A 211 17.24 -3.93 2.72
C ASN A 211 16.04 -4.89 2.81
N ALA A 212 15.70 -5.51 1.69
CA ALA A 212 14.87 -6.72 1.68
C ALA A 212 15.75 -7.96 1.95
N ARG A 213 15.20 -8.92 2.71
CA ARG A 213 15.86 -10.16 3.09
C ARG A 213 14.94 -11.35 2.89
N ALA A 214 15.51 -12.50 2.59
CA ALA A 214 14.75 -13.74 2.49
C ALA A 214 15.32 -14.86 3.34
N PHE A 215 14.43 -15.70 3.84
CA PHE A 215 14.72 -16.82 4.71
C PHE A 215 14.03 -18.09 4.19
N ASP A 216 14.64 -19.25 4.43
CA ASP A 216 14.01 -20.52 4.14
C ASP A 216 12.82 -20.73 5.08
N ALA A 217 11.62 -20.99 4.55
CA ALA A 217 10.38 -21.13 5.32
C ALA A 217 10.40 -22.34 6.28
N ARG A 218 11.28 -23.33 6.06
CA ARG A 218 11.41 -24.54 6.90
C ARG A 218 12.34 -24.33 8.06
N THR A 219 13.50 -23.70 7.80
CA THR A 219 14.64 -23.66 8.73
C THR A 219 14.91 -22.29 9.31
N GLY A 220 14.44 -21.22 8.66
CA GLY A 220 14.80 -19.84 9.02
C GLY A 220 16.22 -19.42 8.58
N ALA A 221 16.92 -20.24 7.81
CA ALA A 221 18.23 -19.88 7.27
C ALA A 221 18.11 -18.71 6.29
N ARG A 222 19.00 -17.71 6.36
CA ARG A 222 19.04 -16.59 5.42
C ARG A 222 19.43 -17.11 4.03
N LEU A 223 18.64 -16.75 3.01
CA LEU A 223 18.87 -17.16 1.62
C LEU A 223 19.55 -16.07 0.80
N TRP A 224 19.06 -14.82 0.93
CA TRP A 224 19.61 -13.67 0.23
C TRP A 224 19.25 -12.36 0.94
N GLU A 225 19.99 -11.32 0.55
CA GLU A 225 19.73 -9.93 0.91
C GLU A 225 19.91 -9.03 -0.30
N PHE A 226 19.00 -8.08 -0.49
CA PHE A 226 19.05 -7.06 -1.54
C PHE A 226 19.26 -5.68 -0.90
N SER A 227 20.36 -4.99 -1.27
CA SER A 227 20.66 -3.67 -0.78
C SER A 227 19.78 -2.61 -1.42
N SER A 228 19.02 -1.89 -0.61
CA SER A 228 18.11 -0.81 -1.05
C SER A 228 18.86 0.49 -1.40
N VAL A 229 20.06 0.67 -0.88
CA VAL A 229 21.02 1.73 -1.27
C VAL A 229 22.11 1.10 -2.13
N ALA A 230 22.28 1.61 -3.35
CA ALA A 230 23.26 1.04 -4.28
C ALA A 230 24.69 1.11 -3.72
N GLN A 231 25.35 -0.05 -3.68
CA GLN A 231 26.69 -0.23 -3.12
C GLN A 231 27.78 -0.11 -4.20
N PRO A 232 29.05 0.15 -3.84
CA PRO A 232 30.17 0.15 -4.79
C PRO A 232 30.18 -1.08 -5.67
N GLY A 233 30.36 -0.87 -6.98
CA GLY A 233 30.37 -1.95 -7.98
C GLY A 233 28.99 -2.48 -8.36
N THR A 234 27.89 -1.98 -7.78
CA THR A 234 26.53 -2.35 -8.18
C THR A 234 25.88 -1.26 -9.04
N LYS A 235 24.80 -1.64 -9.73
CA LYS A 235 23.98 -0.71 -10.53
C LYS A 235 23.47 0.43 -9.67
N GLY A 236 23.66 1.68 -10.12
CA GLY A 236 23.13 2.88 -9.49
C GLY A 236 24.02 3.50 -8.40
N HIS A 237 25.18 2.91 -8.09
CA HIS A 237 26.12 3.52 -7.15
C HIS A 237 26.60 4.91 -7.58
N ASP A 238 26.78 5.13 -8.87
CA ASP A 238 27.11 6.40 -9.49
C ASP A 238 26.07 7.52 -9.31
N THR A 239 24.90 7.18 -8.79
CA THR A 239 23.84 8.15 -8.46
C THR A 239 23.97 8.75 -7.06
N TRP A 240 25.01 8.39 -6.32
CA TRP A 240 25.36 8.93 -5.00
C TRP A 240 26.69 9.68 -5.10
N GLU A 241 26.69 10.97 -4.79
CA GLU A 241 27.93 11.77 -4.82
C GLU A 241 28.82 11.45 -3.62
N GLY A 242 30.09 11.15 -3.87
CA GLY A 242 31.09 10.86 -2.84
C GLY A 242 30.69 9.66 -1.98
N ASP A 243 30.78 9.82 -0.66
CA ASP A 243 30.46 8.81 0.34
C ASP A 243 29.02 8.90 0.88
N SER A 244 28.14 9.67 0.26
CA SER A 244 26.78 9.93 0.74
C SER A 244 25.88 8.68 0.82
N TRP A 245 26.29 7.59 0.21
CA TRP A 245 25.65 6.25 0.28
C TRP A 245 25.98 5.51 1.58
N LYS A 246 27.14 5.80 2.22
CA LYS A 246 27.58 5.11 3.43
C LYS A 246 26.63 5.37 4.58
N ASP A 247 26.25 4.31 5.27
CA ASP A 247 25.35 4.36 6.44
C ASP A 247 24.06 5.16 6.21
N ARG A 248 23.64 5.30 4.94
CA ARG A 248 22.44 6.06 4.58
C ARG A 248 21.18 5.38 5.14
N LEU A 249 20.37 6.18 5.79
CA LEU A 249 19.05 5.81 6.28
C LEU A 249 17.99 5.88 5.17
N GLY A 250 16.89 5.19 5.39
CA GLY A 250 15.76 5.20 4.47
C GLY A 250 15.96 4.23 3.30
N ALA A 251 15.37 4.55 2.15
CA ALA A 251 15.22 3.64 1.03
C ALA A 251 14.69 2.26 1.46
N ASN A 252 13.85 2.24 2.50
CA ASN A 252 13.35 1.01 3.12
C ASN A 252 12.51 0.19 2.16
N ALA A 253 12.75 -1.12 2.09
CA ALA A 253 11.79 -2.07 1.56
C ALA A 253 10.69 -2.28 2.59
N TRP A 254 9.68 -1.42 2.62
CA TRP A 254 8.71 -1.33 3.71
C TRP A 254 7.24 -1.54 3.34
N PRO A 255 6.92 -2.21 2.21
CA PRO A 255 5.52 -2.38 1.82
C PRO A 255 4.73 -3.15 2.87
N PHE A 256 3.40 -3.02 2.82
CA PHE A 256 2.50 -3.80 3.69
C PHE A 256 2.52 -5.28 3.38
N TYR A 257 2.80 -5.64 2.14
CA TYR A 257 2.94 -7.00 1.62
C TYR A 257 3.89 -6.98 0.43
N PHE A 258 4.13 -8.13 -0.20
CA PHE A 258 4.98 -8.24 -1.39
C PHE A 258 4.20 -8.79 -2.58
N THR A 259 4.41 -8.17 -3.75
CA THR A 259 3.85 -8.64 -5.02
C THR A 259 4.89 -9.43 -5.79
N ILE A 260 4.48 -10.60 -6.30
CA ILE A 260 5.35 -11.54 -7.00
C ILE A 260 4.67 -12.04 -8.27
N ASP A 261 5.37 -11.94 -9.40
CA ASP A 261 5.03 -12.68 -10.62
C ASP A 261 5.55 -14.11 -10.48
N GLU A 262 4.65 -15.04 -10.18
CA GLU A 262 5.00 -16.44 -9.93
C GLU A 262 5.62 -17.13 -11.16
N GLN A 263 5.10 -16.81 -12.36
CA GLN A 263 5.57 -17.43 -13.60
C GLN A 263 7.02 -17.04 -13.91
N ARG A 264 7.38 -15.79 -13.59
CA ARG A 264 8.71 -15.24 -13.84
C ARG A 264 9.63 -15.28 -12.63
N SER A 265 9.08 -15.65 -11.46
CA SER A 265 9.75 -15.55 -10.15
C SER A 265 10.30 -14.14 -9.89
N LEU A 266 9.56 -13.09 -10.30
CA LEU A 266 9.92 -11.70 -10.08
C LEU A 266 9.21 -11.16 -8.84
N LEU A 267 9.99 -10.65 -7.90
CA LEU A 267 9.53 -9.88 -6.75
C LEU A 267 9.67 -8.39 -7.06
N PHE A 268 8.63 -7.61 -6.80
CA PHE A 268 8.64 -6.17 -6.99
C PHE A 268 8.72 -5.47 -5.64
N LEU A 269 9.82 -4.74 -5.43
CA LEU A 269 10.12 -4.01 -4.20
C LEU A 269 9.85 -2.52 -4.40
N PRO A 270 8.80 -1.94 -3.81
CA PRO A 270 8.70 -0.51 -3.67
C PRO A 270 9.65 -0.05 -2.57
N LEU A 271 10.51 0.91 -2.86
CA LEU A 271 11.51 1.42 -1.94
C LEU A 271 11.21 2.86 -1.54
N ALA A 272 11.32 3.11 -0.24
CA ALA A 272 11.06 4.41 0.36
C ALA A 272 12.12 5.46 -0.01
N SER A 273 11.85 6.71 0.38
CA SER A 273 12.79 7.81 0.25
C SER A 273 14.03 7.62 1.13
N PRO A 274 15.21 8.08 0.70
CA PRO A 274 16.35 8.25 1.60
C PRO A 274 16.02 9.25 2.72
N ILE A 275 16.53 9.00 3.92
CA ILE A 275 16.34 9.89 5.07
C ILE A 275 17.61 10.73 5.28
N PRO A 276 17.45 12.02 5.63
CA PRO A 276 16.21 12.77 5.81
C PRO A 276 15.58 13.15 4.48
N GLY A 277 14.24 13.13 4.43
CA GLY A 277 13.49 13.31 3.19
C GLY A 277 13.23 14.76 2.79
N ALA A 278 13.44 15.75 3.66
CA ALA A 278 13.09 17.14 3.38
C ALA A 278 14.29 18.03 3.00
N TYR A 279 15.51 17.60 3.27
CA TYR A 279 16.76 18.22 2.85
C TYR A 279 17.67 17.15 2.26
N GLY A 280 18.25 17.40 1.12
CA GLY A 280 19.07 16.43 0.36
C GLY A 280 20.44 16.96 -0.06
N GLY A 281 20.86 18.15 0.41
CA GLY A 281 22.16 18.72 0.07
C GLY A 281 23.37 17.88 0.54
N ASP A 282 23.13 16.94 1.47
CA ASP A 282 24.12 15.96 1.97
C ASP A 282 24.20 14.66 1.13
N ARG A 283 23.33 14.50 0.12
CA ARG A 283 23.21 13.27 -0.69
C ARG A 283 22.94 13.54 -2.17
N LYS A 284 23.68 14.46 -2.77
CA LYS A 284 23.50 14.84 -4.17
C LYS A 284 23.46 13.64 -5.12
N GLY A 285 22.74 13.79 -6.24
CA GLY A 285 22.48 12.76 -7.22
C GLY A 285 21.06 12.20 -7.14
N ALA A 286 20.74 11.21 -7.96
CA ALA A 286 19.39 10.62 -8.02
C ALA A 286 19.07 9.65 -6.88
N ASN A 287 20.08 9.16 -6.15
CA ASN A 287 19.99 8.33 -4.93
C ASN A 287 19.31 6.96 -5.11
N LEU A 288 19.73 6.17 -6.09
CA LEU A 288 19.18 4.83 -6.29
C LEU A 288 19.54 3.87 -5.12
N PHE A 289 18.58 3.02 -4.69
CA PHE A 289 17.27 2.80 -5.30
C PHE A 289 16.13 3.49 -4.53
N GLY A 290 16.39 4.57 -3.81
CA GLY A 290 15.31 5.34 -3.19
C GLY A 290 14.22 5.71 -4.21
N ASN A 291 12.96 5.75 -3.75
CA ASN A 291 11.79 6.12 -4.56
C ASN A 291 11.61 5.30 -5.84
N SER A 292 11.99 4.04 -5.81
CA SER A 292 11.95 3.14 -6.97
C SER A 292 11.06 1.94 -6.73
N VAL A 293 10.56 1.36 -7.83
CA VAL A 293 10.17 -0.03 -7.85
C VAL A 293 11.31 -0.83 -8.46
N VAL A 294 11.82 -1.79 -7.71
CA VAL A 294 12.91 -2.67 -8.14
C VAL A 294 12.38 -4.08 -8.34
N ALA A 295 12.59 -4.65 -9.52
CA ALA A 295 12.33 -6.06 -9.77
C ALA A 295 13.59 -6.89 -9.49
N ILE A 296 13.43 -7.90 -8.65
CA ILE A 296 14.48 -8.87 -8.34
C ILE A 296 13.94 -10.29 -8.51
N ASN A 297 14.81 -11.25 -8.68
CA ASN A 297 14.41 -12.66 -8.63
C ASN A 297 14.05 -13.04 -7.18
N ALA A 298 12.82 -13.49 -6.95
CA ALA A 298 12.29 -13.79 -5.61
C ALA A 298 13.03 -14.93 -4.87
N GLN A 299 13.68 -15.86 -5.59
CA GLN A 299 14.39 -16.99 -5.01
C GLN A 299 15.86 -16.68 -4.71
N THR A 300 16.48 -15.77 -5.47
CA THR A 300 17.93 -15.52 -5.41
C THR A 300 18.32 -14.11 -5.00
N GLY A 301 17.36 -13.17 -4.92
CA GLY A 301 17.62 -11.75 -4.63
C GLY A 301 18.33 -11.00 -5.76
N LYS A 302 18.58 -11.63 -6.92
CA LYS A 302 19.31 -10.99 -8.02
C LYS A 302 18.49 -9.90 -8.68
N TYR A 303 19.10 -8.71 -8.84
CA TYR A 303 18.54 -7.57 -9.56
C TYR A 303 18.19 -7.91 -11.01
N VAL A 304 17.04 -7.38 -11.49
CA VAL A 304 16.58 -7.52 -12.88
C VAL A 304 16.43 -6.14 -13.54
N TRP A 305 15.57 -5.26 -12.98
CA TRP A 305 15.38 -3.89 -13.44
C TRP A 305 14.85 -2.99 -12.31
N HIS A 306 14.87 -1.69 -12.52
CA HIS A 306 14.20 -0.73 -11.67
C HIS A 306 13.54 0.38 -12.50
N PHE A 307 12.57 1.04 -11.90
CA PHE A 307 12.01 2.30 -12.34
C PHE A 307 11.94 3.26 -11.15
N GLN A 308 12.61 4.41 -11.27
CA GLN A 308 12.59 5.44 -10.24
C GLN A 308 11.44 6.40 -10.48
N THR A 309 10.55 6.56 -9.51
CA THR A 309 9.35 7.40 -9.60
C THR A 309 9.63 8.85 -9.21
N ILE A 310 10.69 9.10 -8.47
CA ILE A 310 11.17 10.45 -8.10
C ILE A 310 12.68 10.43 -8.00
N HIS A 311 13.33 11.33 -8.71
CA HIS A 311 14.76 11.59 -8.56
C HIS A 311 15.01 12.51 -7.37
N HIS A 312 15.92 12.14 -6.47
CA HIS A 312 16.34 12.98 -5.36
C HIS A 312 15.16 13.56 -4.56
N ASP A 313 14.42 12.71 -3.88
CA ASP A 313 13.19 13.09 -3.21
C ASP A 313 13.40 14.06 -2.05
N LEU A 314 12.65 15.16 -2.03
CA LEU A 314 12.60 16.19 -0.99
C LEU A 314 11.22 16.28 -0.30
N TRP A 315 10.28 15.38 -0.63
CA TRP A 315 8.86 15.45 -0.24
C TRP A 315 8.36 14.25 0.53
N ASP A 316 9.14 13.16 0.61
CA ASP A 316 8.71 11.84 1.10
C ASP A 316 7.58 11.24 0.22
N HIS A 317 7.74 11.35 -1.11
CA HIS A 317 6.73 10.92 -2.10
C HIS A 317 7.04 9.57 -2.74
N ASP A 318 7.55 8.64 -1.97
CA ASP A 318 7.87 7.27 -2.37
C ASP A 318 6.63 6.45 -2.81
N PRO A 319 6.83 5.31 -3.51
CA PRO A 319 5.79 4.32 -3.72
C PRO A 319 5.49 3.58 -2.40
N PRO A 320 4.30 3.79 -1.77
CA PRO A 320 4.02 3.28 -0.44
C PRO A 320 3.40 1.89 -0.42
N ALA A 321 2.96 1.42 -1.59
CA ALA A 321 2.30 0.12 -1.75
C ALA A 321 3.02 -0.75 -2.78
N PRO A 322 2.97 -2.08 -2.65
CA PRO A 322 3.40 -2.96 -3.72
C PRO A 322 2.55 -2.74 -4.98
N PRO A 323 3.14 -2.85 -6.17
CA PRO A 323 2.37 -2.73 -7.40
C PRO A 323 1.38 -3.88 -7.55
N GLY A 324 0.19 -3.62 -8.12
CA GLY A 324 -0.73 -4.67 -8.55
C GLY A 324 -0.35 -5.17 -9.95
N LEU A 325 -0.31 -6.48 -10.15
CA LEU A 325 -0.07 -7.05 -11.49
C LEU A 325 -1.35 -6.98 -12.33
N ILE A 326 -1.19 -6.52 -13.55
CA ILE A 326 -2.28 -6.37 -14.52
C ILE A 326 -1.85 -6.90 -15.89
N ASP A 327 -2.82 -7.30 -16.70
CA ASP A 327 -2.58 -7.63 -18.08
C ASP A 327 -3.30 -6.63 -18.97
N ILE A 328 -2.55 -5.91 -19.80
CA ILE A 328 -3.06 -4.88 -20.69
C ILE A 328 -3.22 -5.49 -22.08
N VAL A 329 -4.34 -5.20 -22.73
CA VAL A 329 -4.54 -5.61 -24.13
C VAL A 329 -4.52 -4.37 -25.03
N GLN A 330 -3.52 -4.28 -25.88
CA GLN A 330 -3.37 -3.23 -26.89
C GLN A 330 -3.12 -3.85 -28.24
N ASN A 331 -3.85 -3.41 -29.27
CA ASN A 331 -3.69 -3.89 -30.66
C ASN A 331 -3.69 -5.43 -30.76
N GLY A 332 -4.55 -6.09 -29.99
CA GLY A 332 -4.66 -7.55 -29.95
C GLY A 332 -3.53 -8.29 -29.22
N ARG A 333 -2.57 -7.57 -28.62
CA ARG A 333 -1.46 -8.15 -27.86
C ARG A 333 -1.65 -7.93 -26.37
N THR A 334 -1.36 -8.96 -25.58
CA THR A 334 -1.31 -8.86 -24.12
C THR A 334 0.07 -8.40 -23.70
N ILE A 335 0.12 -7.32 -22.93
CA ILE A 335 1.33 -6.76 -22.31
C ILE A 335 1.26 -7.10 -20.83
N PRO A 336 2.18 -7.92 -20.29
CA PRO A 336 2.27 -8.14 -18.86
C PRO A 336 2.76 -6.85 -18.21
N ALA A 337 1.92 -6.27 -17.34
CA ALA A 337 2.18 -4.97 -16.74
C ALA A 337 1.95 -4.98 -15.22
N LEU A 338 2.29 -3.88 -14.57
CA LEU A 338 2.01 -3.60 -13.18
C LEU A 338 1.64 -2.13 -13.00
N GLY A 339 0.76 -1.86 -12.04
CA GLY A 339 0.35 -0.52 -11.64
C GLY A 339 1.04 -0.11 -10.34
N VAL A 340 1.81 0.97 -10.38
CA VAL A 340 2.57 1.52 -9.25
C VAL A 340 1.93 2.82 -8.80
N THR A 341 1.29 2.83 -7.64
CA THR A 341 0.81 4.04 -7.00
C THR A 341 1.92 4.73 -6.21
N THR A 342 1.91 6.05 -6.18
CA THR A 342 2.91 6.86 -5.47
C THR A 342 2.25 7.89 -4.56
N LYS A 343 2.95 8.30 -3.52
CA LYS A 343 2.55 9.41 -2.67
C LYS A 343 2.44 10.73 -3.45
N SER A 344 3.19 10.87 -4.55
CA SER A 344 3.12 12.04 -5.43
C SER A 344 1.80 12.21 -6.19
N GLY A 345 0.86 11.26 -6.03
CA GLY A 345 -0.47 11.32 -6.67
C GLY A 345 -0.51 10.78 -8.09
N TYR A 346 0.57 10.19 -8.57
CA TYR A 346 0.65 9.56 -9.88
C TYR A 346 0.50 8.03 -9.81
N LEU A 347 0.06 7.45 -10.92
CA LEU A 347 0.06 6.02 -11.18
C LEU A 347 0.95 5.75 -12.39
N TYR A 348 1.97 4.94 -12.21
CA TYR A 348 2.84 4.46 -13.29
C TYR A 348 2.39 3.07 -13.70
N ILE A 349 2.16 2.89 -15.00
CA ILE A 349 1.85 1.56 -15.57
C ILE A 349 3.07 1.09 -16.34
N LEU A 350 3.74 0.07 -15.79
CA LEU A 350 5.01 -0.42 -16.29
C LEU A 350 4.87 -1.85 -16.84
N ASN A 351 5.61 -2.15 -17.92
CA ASN A 351 5.81 -3.53 -18.34
C ASN A 351 6.60 -4.28 -17.25
N ARG A 352 6.05 -5.37 -16.70
CA ARG A 352 6.65 -6.07 -15.55
C ARG A 352 7.89 -6.88 -15.86
N GLU A 353 8.18 -7.12 -17.15
CA GLU A 353 9.41 -7.81 -17.59
C GLU A 353 10.60 -6.86 -17.74
N THR A 354 10.33 -5.60 -18.13
CA THR A 354 11.36 -4.66 -18.53
C THR A 354 11.44 -3.38 -17.70
N GLY A 355 10.43 -3.08 -16.89
CA GLY A 355 10.29 -1.83 -16.15
C GLY A 355 9.92 -0.62 -17.02
N ARG A 356 9.73 -0.78 -18.33
CA ARG A 356 9.42 0.33 -19.24
C ARG A 356 7.97 0.79 -19.09
N PRO A 357 7.71 2.13 -19.02
CA PRO A 357 6.35 2.67 -18.99
C PRO A 357 5.56 2.27 -20.25
N VAL A 358 4.34 1.74 -20.05
CA VAL A 358 3.48 1.29 -21.17
C VAL A 358 2.88 2.48 -21.92
N PHE A 359 2.46 3.53 -21.20
CA PHE A 359 1.86 4.73 -21.79
C PHE A 359 2.84 5.91 -21.88
N GLY A 360 4.12 5.68 -21.62
CA GLY A 360 5.14 6.70 -21.63
C GLY A 360 5.23 7.52 -20.34
N VAL A 361 6.40 8.10 -20.15
CA VAL A 361 6.74 9.03 -19.05
C VAL A 361 7.59 10.14 -19.66
N ASN A 362 7.31 11.38 -19.27
CA ASN A 362 8.07 12.56 -19.69
C ASN A 362 8.86 13.10 -18.51
N GLU A 363 10.14 13.33 -18.71
CA GLU A 363 10.94 14.14 -17.80
C GLU A 363 10.53 15.62 -17.94
N ARG A 364 9.94 16.18 -16.87
CA ARG A 364 9.47 17.56 -16.86
C ARG A 364 10.26 18.40 -15.87
N PRO A 365 10.66 19.62 -16.25
CA PRO A 365 11.30 20.57 -15.35
C PRO A 365 10.45 20.83 -14.11
N VAL A 366 11.11 20.94 -12.95
CA VAL A 366 10.48 21.25 -11.65
C VAL A 366 11.13 22.47 -11.01
N PRO A 367 10.44 23.14 -10.05
CA PRO A 367 10.98 24.31 -9.39
C PRO A 367 12.29 24.01 -8.66
N LYS A 368 13.24 24.95 -8.71
CA LYS A 368 14.50 24.86 -7.97
C LYS A 368 14.27 25.15 -6.48
N SER A 369 15.06 24.50 -5.63
CA SER A 369 15.14 24.82 -4.21
C SER A 369 15.90 26.14 -4.00
N ASP A 370 15.47 26.94 -3.01
CA ASP A 370 16.15 28.14 -2.52
C ASP A 370 16.94 27.88 -1.21
N VAL A 371 16.97 26.65 -0.74
CA VAL A 371 17.70 26.24 0.47
C VAL A 371 19.21 26.23 0.19
N PRO A 372 20.04 26.91 1.03
CA PRO A 372 21.48 26.93 0.81
C PRO A 372 22.09 25.51 0.83
N GLY A 373 22.88 25.19 -0.20
CA GLY A 373 23.54 23.90 -0.34
C GLY A 373 22.62 22.74 -0.76
N GLU A 374 21.31 22.96 -0.90
CA GLU A 374 20.39 21.96 -1.40
C GLU A 374 20.66 21.61 -2.85
N PHE A 375 20.41 20.36 -3.19
CA PHE A 375 20.43 19.87 -4.55
C PHE A 375 19.00 19.45 -4.93
N ALA A 376 18.35 20.18 -5.82
CA ALA A 376 17.09 19.77 -6.41
C ALA A 376 17.36 19.18 -7.80
N PHE A 377 16.84 17.99 -8.08
CA PHE A 377 16.94 17.41 -9.41
C PHE A 377 16.17 18.26 -10.42
N ALA A 378 16.74 18.48 -11.61
CA ALA A 378 16.20 19.45 -12.56
C ALA A 378 14.84 19.05 -13.16
N THR A 379 14.59 17.76 -13.27
CA THR A 379 13.36 17.18 -13.85
C THR A 379 12.82 16.08 -12.96
N GLN A 380 11.53 15.77 -13.16
CA GLN A 380 10.91 14.59 -12.54
C GLN A 380 10.12 13.80 -13.57
N PRO A 381 10.06 12.46 -13.45
CA PRO A 381 9.35 11.58 -14.37
C PRO A 381 7.84 11.70 -14.14
N ILE A 382 7.12 12.30 -15.08
CA ILE A 382 5.66 12.44 -15.00
C ILE A 382 5.01 11.52 -16.03
N PRO A 383 4.09 10.61 -15.62
CA PRO A 383 3.42 9.71 -16.56
C PRO A 383 2.56 10.51 -17.56
N VAL A 384 2.55 10.06 -18.81
CA VAL A 384 1.67 10.63 -19.86
C VAL A 384 0.23 10.22 -19.57
N LYS A 385 0.04 8.96 -19.15
CA LYS A 385 -1.24 8.37 -18.73
C LYS A 385 -1.02 7.38 -17.58
N PRO A 386 -1.98 7.26 -16.67
CA PRO A 386 -3.18 8.09 -16.50
C PRO A 386 -2.85 9.53 -16.08
N PRO A 387 -3.83 10.46 -16.12
CA PRO A 387 -3.70 11.76 -15.48
C PRO A 387 -3.46 11.62 -13.97
N PRO A 388 -3.01 12.68 -13.27
CA PRO A 388 -2.85 12.63 -11.81
C PRO A 388 -4.14 12.16 -11.12
N LEU A 389 -4.00 11.21 -10.20
CA LEU A 389 -5.14 10.64 -9.46
C LEU A 389 -5.58 11.53 -8.30
N ALA A 390 -4.66 12.36 -7.80
CA ALA A 390 -4.86 13.29 -6.70
C ALA A 390 -4.39 14.69 -7.12
N ARG A 391 -4.66 15.70 -6.29
CA ARG A 391 -4.18 17.06 -6.49
C ARG A 391 -2.65 17.10 -6.36
N VAL A 392 -1.97 17.63 -7.36
CA VAL A 392 -0.50 17.72 -7.41
C VAL A 392 0.03 19.15 -7.39
N ALA A 393 -0.86 20.16 -7.37
CA ALA A 393 -0.54 21.57 -7.33
C ALA A 393 -1.64 22.36 -6.61
N TYR A 394 -1.38 23.62 -6.26
CA TYR A 394 -2.32 24.52 -5.64
C TYR A 394 -2.28 25.90 -6.31
N GLN A 395 -3.44 26.48 -6.51
CA GLN A 395 -3.62 27.84 -6.99
C GLN A 395 -4.44 28.64 -5.96
N PRO A 396 -4.31 29.97 -5.86
CA PRO A 396 -5.10 30.77 -4.91
C PRO A 396 -6.62 30.54 -5.02
N GLY A 397 -7.14 30.30 -6.22
CA GLY A 397 -8.55 29.96 -6.46
C GLY A 397 -8.98 28.57 -5.97
N ASP A 398 -8.05 27.75 -5.48
CA ASP A 398 -8.33 26.45 -4.87
C ASP A 398 -8.67 26.55 -3.37
N LEU A 399 -8.52 27.72 -2.74
CA LEU A 399 -8.95 27.92 -1.36
C LEU A 399 -10.45 27.73 -1.25
N VAL A 400 -10.86 26.99 -0.20
CA VAL A 400 -12.28 26.69 0.04
C VAL A 400 -13.08 27.97 0.27
N THR A 401 -14.29 28.03 -0.27
CA THR A 401 -15.23 29.15 -0.12
C THR A 401 -16.47 28.71 0.69
N ALA A 402 -17.30 29.67 1.05
CA ALA A 402 -18.57 29.43 1.72
C ALA A 402 -19.52 28.58 0.86
N ASP A 403 -19.42 28.71 -0.45
CA ASP A 403 -20.25 27.93 -1.41
C ASP A 403 -19.81 26.46 -1.46
N ASP A 404 -18.52 26.19 -1.28
CA ASP A 404 -17.99 24.82 -1.24
C ASP A 404 -18.37 24.08 0.06
N THR A 405 -18.45 24.81 1.20
CA THR A 405 -18.69 24.21 2.52
C THR A 405 -19.57 25.12 3.40
N THR A 406 -18.98 25.82 4.38
CA THR A 406 -19.68 26.79 5.25
C THR A 406 -18.90 28.10 5.38
N PRO A 407 -19.60 29.22 5.68
CA PRO A 407 -18.91 30.51 5.94
C PRO A 407 -17.88 30.44 7.08
N GLU A 408 -18.16 29.66 8.13
CA GLU A 408 -17.22 29.43 9.25
C GLU A 408 -15.94 28.76 8.78
N HIS A 409 -16.05 27.67 8.02
CA HIS A 409 -14.90 26.93 7.51
C HIS A 409 -14.07 27.79 6.56
N ALA A 410 -14.71 28.48 5.60
CA ALA A 410 -14.03 29.36 4.65
C ALA A 410 -13.26 30.46 5.35
N ARG A 411 -13.87 31.11 6.37
CA ARG A 411 -13.22 32.16 7.18
C ARG A 411 -12.03 31.60 7.95
N ALA A 412 -12.17 30.46 8.64
CA ALA A 412 -11.07 29.85 9.40
C ALA A 412 -9.88 29.48 8.49
N CYS A 413 -10.13 29.05 7.25
CA CYS A 413 -9.07 28.77 6.28
C CYS A 413 -8.39 30.04 5.77
N ALA A 414 -9.14 31.12 5.54
CA ALA A 414 -8.57 32.42 5.17
C ALA A 414 -7.69 32.99 6.30
N GLU A 415 -8.16 32.93 7.55
CA GLU A 415 -7.39 33.33 8.74
C GLU A 415 -6.11 32.48 8.92
N LEU A 416 -6.17 31.16 8.63
CA LEU A 416 -4.97 30.32 8.64
C LEU A 416 -3.95 30.81 7.63
N VAL A 417 -4.36 31.07 6.38
CA VAL A 417 -3.48 31.54 5.31
C VAL A 417 -2.86 32.90 5.67
N GLU A 418 -3.66 33.83 6.18
CA GLU A 418 -3.17 35.14 6.64
C GLU A 418 -2.16 35.00 7.79
N LYS A 419 -2.49 34.22 8.82
CA LYS A 419 -1.64 33.98 9.99
C LYS A 419 -0.26 33.42 9.64
N ILE A 420 -0.17 32.57 8.62
CA ILE A 420 1.11 31.99 8.18
C ILE A 420 1.84 32.82 7.12
N GLY A 421 1.34 34.02 6.80
CA GLY A 421 1.95 34.92 5.83
C GLY A 421 1.75 34.54 4.38
N GLY A 422 0.69 33.76 4.08
CA GLY A 422 0.42 33.19 2.76
C GLY A 422 1.05 31.84 2.54
N VAL A 423 0.76 31.24 1.39
CA VAL A 423 1.32 29.95 0.97
C VAL A 423 1.93 30.04 -0.43
N TYR A 424 3.02 29.32 -0.62
CA TYR A 424 3.71 29.22 -1.91
C TYR A 424 3.53 27.83 -2.50
N ASN A 425 3.15 27.75 -3.77
CA ASN A 425 3.16 26.56 -4.60
C ASN A 425 3.44 26.96 -6.04
N ALA A 426 4.43 26.35 -6.67
CA ALA A 426 4.84 26.61 -8.06
C ALA A 426 4.53 25.44 -9.00
N GLY A 427 3.60 24.57 -8.60
CA GLY A 427 3.20 23.38 -9.33
C GLY A 427 3.68 22.07 -8.70
N PRO A 428 3.64 20.98 -9.45
CA PRO A 428 4.12 19.68 -8.94
C PRO A 428 5.57 19.76 -8.48
N PHE A 429 5.89 19.03 -7.42
CA PHE A 429 7.24 18.95 -6.87
C PHE A 429 7.83 20.30 -6.46
N THR A 430 7.00 21.22 -5.92
CA THR A 430 7.49 22.48 -5.33
C THR A 430 8.32 22.18 -4.08
N PRO A 431 9.62 22.59 -4.02
CA PRO A 431 10.44 22.38 -2.83
C PRO A 431 9.99 23.21 -1.63
N TRP A 432 10.37 22.77 -0.44
CA TRP A 432 10.16 23.54 0.79
C TRP A 432 11.01 24.80 0.77
N ARG A 433 10.40 25.98 0.93
CA ARG A 433 11.10 27.26 0.92
C ARG A 433 12.00 27.45 2.13
N TYR A 434 13.15 28.05 1.92
CA TYR A 434 14.04 28.46 2.99
C TYR A 434 13.48 29.67 3.74
N ARG A 435 13.55 29.62 5.07
CA ARG A 435 13.28 30.75 5.95
C ARG A 435 14.51 31.03 6.80
N ALA A 436 15.15 32.17 6.58
CA ALA A 436 16.25 32.64 7.40
C ALA A 436 15.77 33.01 8.81
N GLU A 437 16.66 32.95 9.78
CA GLU A 437 16.36 33.38 11.15
C GLU A 437 15.92 34.85 11.18
N GLY A 438 14.81 35.15 11.87
CA GLY A 438 14.21 36.47 11.94
C GLY A 438 13.47 36.95 10.68
N ALA A 439 13.46 36.18 9.60
CA ALA A 439 12.72 36.52 8.39
C ALA A 439 11.21 36.30 8.53
N ALA A 440 10.45 37.01 7.68
CA ALA A 440 9.01 36.78 7.54
C ALA A 440 8.69 35.31 7.22
N PRO A 441 7.50 34.83 7.53
CA PRO A 441 7.09 33.48 7.16
C PRO A 441 7.27 33.21 5.66
N ALA A 442 7.81 32.03 5.33
CA ALA A 442 7.99 31.56 3.95
C ALA A 442 7.50 30.10 3.88
N VAL A 443 6.18 29.93 3.75
CA VAL A 443 5.54 28.62 3.87
C VAL A 443 5.25 28.03 2.50
N THR A 444 5.78 26.85 2.23
CA THR A 444 5.36 26.04 1.08
C THR A 444 4.13 25.23 1.44
N LEU A 445 3.14 25.24 0.55
CA LEU A 445 2.02 24.30 0.55
C LEU A 445 2.29 23.21 -0.48
N GLY A 446 2.74 22.05 -0.02
CA GLY A 446 3.01 20.89 -0.88
C GLY A 446 1.73 20.07 -1.15
N PHE A 447 1.55 19.67 -2.42
CA PHE A 447 0.53 18.71 -2.84
C PHE A 447 1.14 17.58 -3.66
N PRO A 448 0.72 16.33 -3.36
CA PRO A 448 0.08 15.90 -2.11
C PRO A 448 0.95 16.18 -0.89
N GLY A 449 0.38 16.09 0.33
CA GLY A 449 1.17 16.19 1.56
C GLY A 449 1.96 14.91 1.87
N GLY A 450 2.61 14.84 3.03
CA GLY A 450 3.50 13.72 3.39
C GLY A 450 2.83 12.34 3.52
N LEU A 451 1.49 12.29 3.71
CA LEU A 451 0.75 11.03 3.61
C LEU A 451 0.48 10.62 2.15
N GLY A 452 0.73 11.51 1.20
CA GLY A 452 0.59 11.26 -0.21
C GLY A 452 -0.83 11.32 -0.76
N GLY A 453 -0.94 11.30 -2.09
CA GLY A 453 -2.20 11.13 -2.81
C GLY A 453 -2.70 9.69 -2.67
N ALA A 454 -1.88 8.69 -3.04
CA ALA A 454 -2.09 7.29 -2.69
C ALA A 454 -1.24 6.89 -1.49
N ASN A 455 -1.66 5.86 -0.75
CA ASN A 455 -0.87 5.31 0.34
C ASN A 455 -0.85 3.78 0.26
N TRP A 456 -0.63 3.09 1.36
CA TRP A 456 -0.35 1.66 1.44
C TRP A 456 -1.47 0.72 0.95
N GLY A 457 -2.70 1.19 0.75
CA GLY A 457 -3.83 0.37 0.28
C GLY A 457 -3.66 -0.19 -1.14
N GLY A 458 -2.78 0.38 -1.94
CA GLY A 458 -2.47 -0.14 -3.28
C GLY A 458 -3.63 -0.05 -4.27
N THR A 459 -3.68 -1.03 -5.19
CA THR A 459 -4.65 -1.09 -6.28
C THR A 459 -5.54 -2.32 -6.18
N ALA A 460 -6.74 -2.29 -6.80
CA ALA A 460 -7.52 -3.50 -7.07
C ALA A 460 -7.80 -3.61 -8.57
N PHE A 461 -7.71 -4.82 -9.15
CA PHE A 461 -7.84 -5.03 -10.58
C PHE A 461 -8.86 -6.10 -10.92
N ASP A 462 -9.85 -5.75 -11.73
CA ASP A 462 -10.78 -6.72 -12.32
C ASP A 462 -10.30 -7.15 -13.72
N PRO A 463 -9.91 -8.42 -13.90
CA PRO A 463 -9.41 -8.90 -15.18
C PRO A 463 -10.49 -8.94 -16.27
N ALA A 464 -11.77 -9.01 -15.92
CA ALA A 464 -12.86 -9.09 -16.88
C ALA A 464 -13.16 -7.73 -17.53
N SER A 465 -13.36 -6.69 -16.72
CA SER A 465 -13.60 -5.32 -17.20
C SER A 465 -12.31 -4.56 -17.50
N ARG A 466 -11.16 -5.04 -17.05
CA ARG A 466 -9.84 -4.37 -17.14
C ARG A 466 -9.81 -3.02 -16.43
N LEU A 467 -10.58 -2.89 -15.36
CA LEU A 467 -10.58 -1.71 -14.51
C LEU A 467 -9.59 -1.89 -13.36
N LEU A 468 -8.71 -0.91 -13.22
CA LEU A 468 -7.78 -0.77 -12.09
C LEU A 468 -8.30 0.33 -11.17
N LEU A 469 -8.60 -0.01 -9.93
CA LEU A 469 -9.13 0.91 -8.93
C LEU A 469 -8.02 1.39 -8.00
N VAL A 470 -8.05 2.69 -7.69
CA VAL A 470 -7.15 3.35 -6.75
C VAL A 470 -7.94 4.34 -5.90
N ALA A 471 -7.78 4.25 -4.59
CA ALA A 471 -8.26 5.25 -3.65
C ALA A 471 -7.14 6.29 -3.39
N THR A 472 -7.50 7.58 -3.45
CA THR A 472 -6.56 8.69 -3.24
C THR A 472 -7.15 9.77 -2.36
N GLN A 473 -6.28 10.58 -1.74
CA GLN A 473 -6.66 11.73 -0.93
C GLN A 473 -5.96 12.99 -1.38
N ASP A 474 -6.63 14.12 -1.15
CA ASP A 474 -6.10 15.47 -1.36
C ASP A 474 -5.92 16.15 0.01
N VAL A 475 -4.78 15.95 0.64
CA VAL A 475 -4.40 16.62 1.89
C VAL A 475 -3.08 17.32 1.65
N GLY A 476 -3.09 18.66 1.74
CA GLY A 476 -1.88 19.46 1.58
C GLY A 476 -1.01 19.45 2.84
N ALA A 477 0.30 19.63 2.67
CA ALA A 477 1.25 19.79 3.76
C ALA A 477 1.84 21.20 3.78
N LEU A 478 1.98 21.76 4.99
CA LEU A 478 2.63 23.04 5.24
C LEU A 478 4.06 22.81 5.73
N GLY A 479 5.00 23.64 5.28
CA GLY A 479 6.37 23.56 5.78
C GLY A 479 7.29 24.62 5.22
N SER A 480 8.40 24.80 5.93
CA SER A 480 9.56 25.62 5.55
C SER A 480 10.82 24.84 5.90
N ILE A 481 11.94 25.20 5.30
CA ILE A 481 13.26 24.74 5.74
C ILE A 481 13.93 25.86 6.52
N GLU A 482 14.45 25.53 7.68
CA GLU A 482 15.17 26.46 8.55
C GLU A 482 16.53 25.86 8.93
N LYS A 483 17.41 26.72 9.45
CA LYS A 483 18.67 26.26 10.03
C LYS A 483 18.36 25.27 11.16
N ALA A 484 18.99 24.12 11.12
CA ALA A 484 18.77 23.08 12.11
C ALA A 484 19.31 23.52 13.49
N LYS A 485 18.76 22.94 14.54
CA LYS A 485 19.22 23.19 15.92
C LYS A 485 20.66 22.73 16.11
N ALA A 486 21.36 23.37 17.05
CA ALA A 486 22.71 22.96 17.41
C ALA A 486 22.76 21.47 17.80
N GLY A 487 23.72 20.73 17.24
CA GLY A 487 23.86 19.27 17.44
C GLY A 487 23.07 18.41 16.44
N SER A 488 22.30 19.00 15.54
CA SER A 488 21.72 18.26 14.41
C SER A 488 22.81 17.77 13.46
N PRO A 489 22.71 16.54 12.91
CA PRO A 489 23.67 16.04 11.92
C PRO A 489 23.55 16.76 10.56
N LEU A 490 22.49 17.53 10.33
CA LEU A 490 22.24 18.28 9.12
C LEU A 490 22.21 19.78 9.39
N PRO A 491 22.59 20.61 8.40
CA PRO A 491 22.56 22.06 8.54
C PRO A 491 21.15 22.66 8.53
N TYR A 492 20.18 21.93 7.96
CA TYR A 492 18.80 22.39 7.78
C TYR A 492 17.80 21.32 8.13
N GLU A 493 16.63 21.74 8.64
CA GLU A 493 15.52 20.85 8.99
C GLU A 493 14.18 21.45 8.55
N LYS A 494 13.20 20.58 8.29
CA LYS A 494 11.84 21.01 7.98
C LYS A 494 11.12 21.43 9.25
N THR A 495 10.54 22.62 9.22
CA THR A 495 9.66 23.14 10.26
C THR A 495 8.24 23.31 9.74
N THR A 496 7.28 23.45 10.65
CA THR A 496 5.87 23.67 10.32
C THR A 496 5.36 24.92 11.03
N PRO A 497 4.46 25.72 10.41
CA PRO A 497 3.94 26.94 11.01
C PRO A 497 2.82 26.63 12.04
N GLY A 498 3.11 25.77 13.02
CA GLY A 498 2.16 25.30 14.04
C GLY A 498 1.25 24.14 13.61
N ARG A 499 1.09 23.90 12.30
CA ARG A 499 0.38 22.74 11.72
C ARG A 499 1.19 22.15 10.58
N ALA A 500 1.13 20.81 10.49
CA ALA A 500 1.77 20.09 9.39
C ALA A 500 0.87 19.95 8.16
N THR A 501 -0.46 20.02 8.35
CA THR A 501 -1.48 19.84 7.31
C THR A 501 -2.23 21.14 7.02
N PHE A 502 -2.66 21.30 5.76
CA PHE A 502 -3.44 22.43 5.30
C PHE A 502 -4.92 22.20 5.58
N ASP A 503 -5.28 22.22 6.86
CA ASP A 503 -6.62 22.02 7.36
C ASP A 503 -6.91 22.93 8.57
N VAL A 504 -8.17 23.05 8.93
CA VAL A 504 -8.63 23.72 10.17
C VAL A 504 -9.58 22.79 10.91
N ARG A 505 -9.67 22.98 12.22
CA ARG A 505 -10.62 22.25 13.06
C ARG A 505 -11.94 23.02 13.16
N ILE A 506 -13.02 22.38 12.72
CA ILE A 506 -14.39 22.87 12.87
C ILE A 506 -15.14 21.85 13.74
N GLY A 507 -15.56 22.28 14.92
CA GLY A 507 -16.08 21.36 15.93
C GLY A 507 -15.05 20.27 16.26
N ASP A 508 -15.43 19.01 16.07
CA ASP A 508 -14.58 17.85 16.32
C ASP A 508 -13.89 17.30 15.07
N THR A 509 -14.05 17.94 13.92
CA THR A 509 -13.55 17.46 12.63
C THR A 509 -12.50 18.38 12.05
N ASN A 510 -11.42 17.81 11.51
CA ASN A 510 -10.46 18.55 10.69
C ASN A 510 -10.99 18.60 9.24
N LEU A 511 -11.09 19.80 8.69
CA LEU A 511 -11.53 20.05 7.33
C LEU A 511 -10.39 20.66 6.52
N PRO A 512 -10.01 20.07 5.36
CA PRO A 512 -8.98 20.61 4.48
C PRO A 512 -9.35 21.98 3.92
N CYS A 513 -8.39 22.88 3.80
CA CYS A 513 -8.61 24.26 3.34
C CYS A 513 -8.64 24.42 1.81
N GLN A 514 -8.33 23.39 1.05
CA GLN A 514 -8.59 23.42 -0.39
C GLN A 514 -10.02 22.94 -0.71
N LYS A 515 -10.54 23.37 -1.87
CA LYS A 515 -11.82 22.90 -2.39
C LYS A 515 -11.89 21.37 -2.47
N PRO A 516 -13.04 20.76 -2.14
CA PRO A 516 -13.25 19.32 -2.32
C PRO A 516 -13.15 18.92 -3.82
N PRO A 517 -13.05 17.62 -4.15
CA PRO A 517 -13.07 16.49 -3.22
C PRO A 517 -11.75 16.27 -2.48
N TRP A 518 -11.85 15.79 -1.22
CA TRP A 518 -10.70 15.52 -0.33
C TRP A 518 -10.27 14.07 -0.31
N GLY A 519 -11.10 13.20 -0.87
CA GLY A 519 -10.82 11.80 -1.10
C GLY A 519 -11.58 11.32 -2.32
N ARG A 520 -10.98 10.41 -3.08
CA ARG A 520 -11.51 9.90 -4.36
C ARG A 520 -11.31 8.41 -4.50
N LEU A 521 -12.22 7.78 -5.22
CA LEU A 521 -12.00 6.47 -5.82
C LEU A 521 -12.00 6.64 -7.33
N SER A 522 -10.93 6.17 -7.95
CA SER A 522 -10.73 6.25 -9.40
C SER A 522 -10.70 4.87 -10.02
N ALA A 523 -11.39 4.67 -11.13
CA ALA A 523 -11.26 3.51 -12.00
C ALA A 523 -10.54 3.90 -13.29
N ILE A 524 -9.46 3.22 -13.57
CA ILE A 524 -8.62 3.42 -14.76
C ILE A 524 -8.85 2.24 -15.71
N ASN A 525 -9.18 2.54 -16.96
CA ASN A 525 -9.17 1.54 -18.03
C ASN A 525 -7.72 1.21 -18.39
N THR A 526 -7.27 0.02 -18.06
CA THR A 526 -5.87 -0.38 -18.25
C THR A 526 -5.47 -0.51 -19.72
N SER A 527 -6.42 -0.66 -20.64
CA SER A 527 -6.12 -0.73 -22.09
C SER A 527 -5.83 0.64 -22.71
N THR A 528 -6.40 1.73 -22.16
CA THR A 528 -6.24 3.09 -22.69
C THR A 528 -5.42 4.01 -21.77
N GLY A 529 -5.31 3.69 -20.48
CA GLY A 529 -4.71 4.52 -19.47
C GLY A 529 -5.56 5.73 -19.03
N ASP A 530 -6.84 5.80 -19.46
CA ASP A 530 -7.73 6.90 -19.12
C ASP A 530 -8.64 6.53 -17.93
N PHE A 531 -9.20 7.55 -17.27
CA PHE A 531 -10.26 7.32 -16.30
C PHE A 531 -11.49 6.73 -16.99
N ALA A 532 -12.01 5.60 -16.48
CA ALA A 532 -13.35 5.15 -16.76
C ALA A 532 -14.35 5.99 -15.96
N TRP A 533 -14.03 6.25 -14.70
CA TRP A 533 -14.76 7.16 -13.81
C TRP A 533 -13.88 7.55 -12.61
N GLN A 534 -14.26 8.65 -11.96
CA GLN A 534 -13.70 9.10 -10.69
C GLN A 534 -14.82 9.72 -9.85
N VAL A 535 -14.96 9.30 -8.60
CA VAL A 535 -16.00 9.78 -7.69
C VAL A 535 -15.40 10.22 -6.35
N PRO A 536 -16.01 11.20 -5.65
CA PRO A 536 -15.68 11.48 -4.26
C PRO A 536 -15.89 10.23 -3.41
N LEU A 537 -14.98 9.94 -2.47
CA LEU A 537 -15.06 8.83 -1.55
C LEU A 537 -15.12 9.33 -0.11
N GLY A 538 -16.24 9.12 0.55
CA GLY A 538 -16.51 9.61 1.89
C GLY A 538 -17.36 10.88 1.92
N ILE A 539 -17.99 11.14 3.06
CA ILE A 539 -18.84 12.31 3.27
C ILE A 539 -18.42 13.07 4.53
N THR A 540 -18.74 14.37 4.57
CA THR A 540 -18.61 15.22 5.76
C THR A 540 -19.98 15.50 6.35
N GLU A 541 -20.42 14.66 7.31
CA GLU A 541 -21.78 14.72 7.89
C GLU A 541 -22.11 16.07 8.56
N GLN A 542 -21.09 16.83 8.97
CA GLN A 542 -21.25 18.12 9.65
C GLN A 542 -21.61 19.26 8.69
N LEU A 543 -21.46 19.05 7.38
CA LEU A 543 -21.84 20.02 6.37
C LEU A 543 -23.35 19.92 6.04
N PRO A 544 -23.96 20.99 5.48
CA PRO A 544 -25.30 20.92 4.93
C PRO A 544 -25.47 19.72 3.96
N PRO A 545 -26.62 19.06 3.93
CA PRO A 545 -26.83 17.81 3.17
C PRO A 545 -26.36 17.87 1.71
N GLU A 546 -26.60 18.98 1.02
CA GLU A 546 -26.21 19.21 -0.38
C GLU A 546 -24.70 19.38 -0.58
N LYS A 547 -23.94 19.61 0.51
CA LYS A 547 -22.49 19.84 0.50
C LYS A 547 -21.68 18.68 1.14
N GLN A 548 -22.36 17.62 1.59
CA GLN A 548 -21.69 16.52 2.32
C GLN A 548 -20.79 15.65 1.44
N ASN A 549 -21.03 15.58 0.13
CA ASN A 549 -20.27 14.74 -0.79
C ASN A 549 -18.88 15.31 -1.12
N THR A 550 -18.08 15.52 -0.10
CA THR A 550 -16.76 16.15 -0.20
C THR A 550 -15.61 15.16 -0.47
N GLY A 551 -15.88 13.85 -0.35
CA GLY A 551 -14.78 12.91 -0.13
C GLY A 551 -14.11 13.12 1.23
N ARG A 552 -13.37 12.10 1.72
CA ARG A 552 -12.64 12.16 2.99
C ARG A 552 -11.25 11.51 2.86
N PRO A 553 -10.28 11.92 3.66
CA PRO A 553 -8.95 11.32 3.63
C PRO A 553 -8.98 9.78 3.73
N VAL A 554 -8.23 9.11 2.89
CA VAL A 554 -8.22 7.66 2.70
C VAL A 554 -6.78 7.12 2.65
N LEU A 555 -6.53 5.94 3.23
CA LEU A 555 -5.20 5.31 3.25
C LEU A 555 -5.21 3.86 2.76
N ALA A 556 -6.24 3.07 3.12
CA ALA A 556 -6.40 1.68 2.71
C ALA A 556 -7.06 1.58 1.32
N GLY A 557 -6.95 0.42 0.70
CA GLY A 557 -7.42 0.18 -0.66
C GLY A 557 -8.76 -0.54 -0.76
N PRO A 558 -9.34 -0.58 -1.97
CA PRO A 558 -10.54 -1.36 -2.29
C PRO A 558 -10.20 -2.83 -2.55
N ILE A 559 -11.24 -3.68 -2.52
CA ILE A 559 -11.25 -4.99 -3.14
C ILE A 559 -12.38 -5.08 -4.15
N ILE A 560 -12.28 -6.01 -5.10
CA ILE A 560 -13.28 -6.25 -6.15
C ILE A 560 -13.74 -7.71 -6.08
N THR A 561 -15.03 -7.94 -6.33
CA THR A 561 -15.60 -9.29 -6.47
C THR A 561 -16.03 -9.55 -7.91
N ALA A 562 -16.06 -10.82 -8.31
CA ALA A 562 -16.49 -11.21 -9.66
C ALA A 562 -17.95 -10.84 -10.00
N SER A 563 -18.76 -10.50 -8.99
CA SER A 563 -20.11 -9.94 -9.19
C SER A 563 -20.11 -8.47 -9.62
N GLY A 564 -18.95 -7.80 -9.70
CA GLY A 564 -18.84 -6.40 -10.06
C GLY A 564 -19.08 -5.43 -8.90
N LEU A 565 -18.86 -5.86 -7.65
CA LEU A 565 -18.89 -4.99 -6.48
C LEU A 565 -17.49 -4.63 -6.03
N VAL A 566 -17.38 -3.41 -5.52
CA VAL A 566 -16.17 -2.86 -4.90
C VAL A 566 -16.44 -2.64 -3.43
N PHE A 567 -15.65 -3.24 -2.52
CA PHE A 567 -15.75 -3.00 -1.09
C PHE A 567 -14.58 -2.14 -0.61
N ILE A 568 -14.88 -1.10 0.17
CA ILE A 568 -13.89 -0.19 0.75
C ILE A 568 -14.39 0.44 2.05
N ALA A 569 -13.48 0.61 3.01
CA ALA A 569 -13.71 1.39 4.23
C ALA A 569 -12.77 2.61 4.25
N SER A 570 -11.77 2.64 5.04
CA SER A 570 -10.60 3.55 5.03
C SER A 570 -10.83 5.06 5.18
N THR A 571 -11.99 5.60 4.84
CA THR A 571 -12.32 7.01 5.06
C THR A 571 -12.54 7.30 6.53
N ASP A 572 -12.23 8.52 6.98
CA ASP A 572 -12.38 8.92 8.38
C ASP A 572 -13.83 9.28 8.79
N ASP A 573 -14.79 9.02 7.91
CA ASP A 573 -16.23 9.10 8.19
C ASP A 573 -16.83 7.82 8.80
N ASN A 574 -15.99 6.85 9.16
CA ASN A 574 -16.36 5.61 9.81
C ASN A 574 -17.42 4.81 9.04
N ARG A 575 -17.23 4.62 7.73
CA ARG A 575 -18.16 3.87 6.87
C ARG A 575 -17.47 2.75 6.13
N PHE A 576 -18.17 1.62 6.02
CA PHE A 576 -17.84 0.52 5.13
C PHE A 576 -18.85 0.53 3.98
N ARG A 577 -18.37 0.52 2.74
CA ARG A 577 -19.17 0.71 1.54
C ARG A 577 -19.02 -0.44 0.56
N ALA A 578 -20.12 -0.71 -0.15
CA ALA A 578 -20.11 -1.44 -1.41
C ALA A 578 -20.49 -0.48 -2.54
N LEU A 579 -19.69 -0.45 -3.61
CA LEU A 579 -19.94 0.37 -4.79
C LEU A 579 -20.04 -0.52 -6.04
N ASP A 580 -20.76 -0.04 -7.04
CA ASP A 580 -20.81 -0.65 -8.36
C ASP A 580 -19.50 -0.41 -9.12
N LEU A 581 -18.86 -1.46 -9.60
CA LEU A 581 -17.55 -1.41 -10.27
C LEU A 581 -17.56 -0.57 -11.55
N LYS A 582 -18.69 -0.55 -12.29
CA LYS A 582 -18.77 0.13 -13.59
C LYS A 582 -18.95 1.63 -13.47
N THR A 583 -19.56 2.09 -12.36
CA THR A 583 -19.99 3.48 -12.21
C THR A 583 -19.45 4.19 -10.98
N GLY A 584 -18.92 3.47 -10.00
CA GLY A 584 -18.52 4.03 -8.69
C GLY A 584 -19.71 4.41 -7.79
N ARG A 585 -20.95 4.09 -8.18
CA ARG A 585 -22.15 4.41 -7.40
C ARG A 585 -22.20 3.57 -6.12
N GLU A 586 -22.45 4.22 -4.96
CA GLU A 586 -22.66 3.53 -3.69
C GLU A 586 -23.95 2.70 -3.75
N MET A 587 -23.83 1.41 -3.40
CA MET A 587 -24.92 0.43 -3.40
C MET A 587 -25.36 0.01 -2.02
N TRP A 588 -24.44 0.09 -1.05
CA TRP A 588 -24.65 -0.25 0.34
C TRP A 588 -23.62 0.45 1.22
N VAL A 589 -24.01 0.78 2.43
CA VAL A 589 -23.16 1.39 3.45
C VAL A 589 -23.53 0.90 4.84
N ALA A 590 -22.51 0.60 5.66
CA ALA A 590 -22.63 0.37 7.09
C ALA A 590 -21.80 1.38 7.86
N LYS A 591 -22.35 1.94 8.96
CA LYS A 591 -21.57 2.69 9.93
C LYS A 591 -20.69 1.73 10.75
N LEU A 592 -19.43 2.07 10.87
CA LEU A 592 -18.47 1.36 11.70
C LEU A 592 -18.36 2.07 13.07
N PRO A 593 -18.04 1.33 14.14
CA PRO A 593 -17.84 1.96 15.46
C PRO A 593 -16.63 2.93 15.46
N ARG A 594 -15.65 2.67 14.60
CA ARG A 594 -14.43 3.48 14.41
C ARG A 594 -13.99 3.41 12.95
N ARG A 595 -12.96 4.19 12.60
CA ARG A 595 -12.38 4.20 11.24
C ARG A 595 -11.91 2.79 10.80
N GLY A 596 -12.29 2.39 9.61
CA GLY A 596 -11.82 1.17 8.97
C GLY A 596 -10.44 1.38 8.35
N ASN A 597 -9.37 1.23 9.11
CA ASN A 597 -8.00 1.50 8.67
C ASN A 597 -7.32 0.32 7.95
N ALA A 598 -8.08 -0.67 7.49
CA ALA A 598 -7.57 -1.88 6.84
C ALA A 598 -8.22 -2.09 5.49
N ASP A 599 -7.55 -2.82 4.60
CA ASP A 599 -8.17 -3.33 3.39
C ASP A 599 -9.23 -4.38 3.76
N PRO A 600 -10.41 -4.36 3.13
CA PRO A 600 -11.41 -5.40 3.34
C PRO A 600 -10.95 -6.74 2.78
N ILE A 601 -11.64 -7.80 3.17
CA ILE A 601 -11.55 -9.13 2.55
C ILE A 601 -12.96 -9.65 2.24
N THR A 602 -13.03 -10.63 1.34
CA THR A 602 -14.23 -11.46 1.15
C THR A 602 -13.84 -12.92 1.05
N TYR A 603 -14.63 -13.78 1.66
CA TYR A 603 -14.34 -15.21 1.73
C TYR A 603 -15.63 -16.02 1.75
N GLN A 604 -15.53 -17.32 1.47
CA GLN A 604 -16.60 -18.28 1.66
C GLN A 604 -16.43 -18.97 3.01
N GLY A 605 -17.46 -18.91 3.85
CA GLY A 605 -17.53 -19.67 5.09
C GLY A 605 -17.68 -21.18 4.86
N ARG A 606 -17.55 -21.97 5.91
CA ARG A 606 -17.80 -23.41 5.88
C ARG A 606 -19.27 -23.74 5.60
N ASP A 607 -20.17 -22.79 5.93
CA ASP A 607 -21.60 -22.86 5.60
C ASP A 607 -21.89 -22.62 4.10
N GLY A 608 -20.83 -22.37 3.29
CA GLY A 608 -20.93 -22.12 1.86
C GLY A 608 -21.39 -20.70 1.49
N LYS A 609 -21.65 -19.83 2.47
CA LYS A 609 -22.06 -18.44 2.23
C LYS A 609 -20.86 -17.52 2.04
N GLN A 610 -21.03 -16.48 1.25
CA GLN A 610 -20.05 -15.42 1.09
C GLN A 610 -20.14 -14.39 2.22
N TYR A 611 -19.01 -14.05 2.78
CA TYR A 611 -18.82 -13.01 3.80
C TYR A 611 -17.93 -11.90 3.26
N VAL A 612 -18.11 -10.70 3.82
CA VAL A 612 -17.16 -9.58 3.68
C VAL A 612 -16.75 -9.09 5.05
N ALA A 613 -15.49 -8.76 5.23
CA ALA A 613 -14.96 -8.35 6.53
C ALA A 613 -13.99 -7.18 6.41
N VAL A 614 -13.93 -6.37 7.48
CA VAL A 614 -12.98 -5.26 7.61
C VAL A 614 -12.62 -5.06 9.08
N VAL A 615 -11.37 -4.66 9.33
CA VAL A 615 -10.95 -4.22 10.67
C VAL A 615 -11.21 -2.73 10.83
N ALA A 616 -12.06 -2.39 11.78
CA ALA A 616 -12.39 -1.03 12.19
C ALA A 616 -11.61 -0.66 13.45
N THR A 617 -10.36 -0.22 13.27
CA THR A 617 -9.41 0.20 14.32
C THR A 617 -9.05 -0.92 15.29
N ASP A 618 -9.96 -1.37 16.14
CA ASP A 618 -9.76 -2.37 17.18
C ASP A 618 -10.80 -3.49 17.17
N THR A 619 -11.63 -3.51 16.14
CA THR A 619 -12.74 -4.47 16.03
C THR A 619 -12.79 -5.01 14.60
N LEU A 620 -12.75 -6.32 14.46
CA LEU A 620 -13.06 -7.00 13.20
C LEU A 620 -14.59 -7.05 13.04
N MET A 621 -15.08 -6.51 11.94
CA MET A 621 -16.49 -6.47 11.57
C MET A 621 -16.73 -7.40 10.40
N VAL A 622 -17.68 -8.32 10.50
CA VAL A 622 -17.99 -9.31 9.46
C VAL A 622 -19.46 -9.23 9.09
N TYR A 623 -19.72 -9.23 7.79
CA TYR A 623 -21.05 -9.08 7.21
C TYR A 623 -21.36 -10.23 6.25
N ARG A 624 -22.63 -10.57 6.12
CA ARG A 624 -23.14 -11.54 5.12
C ARG A 624 -24.54 -11.13 4.65
N ILE A 625 -24.99 -11.72 3.53
CA ILE A 625 -26.40 -11.66 3.15
C ILE A 625 -27.24 -12.54 4.09
N GLN A 626 -28.47 -12.14 4.31
CA GLN A 626 -29.42 -12.90 5.12
C GLN A 626 -29.77 -14.26 4.52
#